data_2c8b077545b46fb32b685fcce3f585df
#
_entry.id   2c8b077545b46fb32b685fcce3f585df
#
_cell.length_a   1.000
_cell.length_b   1.000
_cell.length_c   1.000
_cell.angle_alpha   90.00
_cell.angle_beta   90.00
_cell.angle_gamma   90.00
#
_symmetry.space_group_name_H-M   'P 1'
#
loop_
_entity.id
_entity.type
_entity.pdbx_description
1 polymer ?
#
loop_
_entity_poly.entity_id
_entity_poly.type
_entity_poly.pdbx_seq_one_letter_code
_entity_poly.pdbx_strand_id
1 'polypeptide(L)'
;MGSKGQALIEFILILPVLILILFGMIEIGNIVFQKYKLETHIDPIIELYEDEPELISTYESKNGFSSEFSKDGNLVTLTLSKDIRLITPGVTNFLGNPIHIEAERTFYIDE
;
A
#
# COMPACT_ATOMS: atom_id res chain seq x y z
N MET A 1 -3.10 36.22 33.75
CA MET A 1 -3.88 35.08 33.24
C MET A 1 -3.97 34.00 34.26
N GLY A 2 -5.17 33.46 34.47
CA GLY A 2 -5.34 32.31 35.34
C GLY A 2 -4.85 31.00 34.65
N SER A 3 -4.72 29.94 35.44
CA SER A 3 -4.30 28.65 34.95
C SER A 3 -5.19 28.08 33.84
N LYS A 4 -6.47 28.44 33.83
CA LYS A 4 -7.41 28.01 32.76
C LYS A 4 -7.05 28.60 31.41
N GLY A 5 -6.62 29.87 31.34
CA GLY A 5 -6.19 30.51 30.10
C GLY A 5 -4.92 29.91 29.56
N GLN A 6 -3.98 29.58 30.44
CA GLN A 6 -2.72 28.96 30.06
C GLN A 6 -2.96 27.53 29.53
N ALA A 7 -3.82 26.74 30.17
CA ALA A 7 -4.16 25.42 29.71
C ALA A 7 -4.83 25.43 28.34
N LEU A 8 -5.68 26.42 28.09
CA LEU A 8 -6.35 26.59 26.80
C LEU A 8 -5.35 26.90 25.67
N ILE A 9 -4.38 27.78 25.96
CA ILE A 9 -3.33 28.13 25.00
C ILE A 9 -2.49 26.88 24.67
N GLU A 10 -2.09 26.12 25.68
CA GLU A 10 -1.32 24.88 25.47
C GLU A 10 -2.11 23.89 24.63
N PHE A 11 -3.40 23.73 24.89
CA PHE A 11 -4.27 22.86 24.14
C PHE A 11 -4.36 23.28 22.68
N ILE A 12 -4.52 24.57 22.41
CA ILE A 12 -4.60 25.11 21.05
C ILE A 12 -3.30 24.87 20.28
N LEU A 13 -2.15 24.97 20.96
CA LEU A 13 -0.85 24.72 20.32
C LEU A 13 -0.61 23.24 20.05
N ILE A 14 -1.11 22.37 20.91
CA ILE A 14 -0.93 20.91 20.76
C ILE A 14 -1.91 20.31 19.74
N LEU A 15 -3.11 20.90 19.62
CA LEU A 15 -4.18 20.35 18.79
C LEU A 15 -3.78 20.13 17.34
N PRO A 16 -3.13 21.07 16.63
CA PRO A 16 -2.72 20.81 15.24
C PRO A 16 -1.73 19.67 15.12
N VAL A 17 -0.79 19.54 16.06
CA VAL A 17 0.18 18.44 16.08
C VAL A 17 -0.52 17.12 16.31
N LEU A 18 -1.48 17.08 17.23
CA LEU A 18 -2.25 15.88 17.50
C LEU A 18 -3.06 15.44 16.29
N ILE A 19 -3.69 16.38 15.58
CA ILE A 19 -4.45 16.10 14.36
C ILE A 19 -3.53 15.52 13.28
N LEU A 20 -2.33 16.08 13.09
CA LEU A 20 -1.37 15.56 12.12
C LEU A 20 -0.94 14.13 12.45
N ILE A 21 -0.72 13.85 13.74
CA ILE A 21 -0.37 12.49 14.19
C ILE A 21 -1.51 11.52 13.87
N LEU A 22 -2.75 11.90 14.17
CA LEU A 22 -3.91 11.06 13.90
C LEU A 22 -4.08 10.76 12.41
N PHE A 23 -3.95 11.79 11.57
CA PHE A 23 -4.04 11.61 10.12
C PHE A 23 -2.88 10.76 9.60
N GLY A 24 -1.67 10.95 10.16
CA GLY A 24 -0.53 10.12 9.81
C GLY A 24 -0.76 8.65 10.13
N MET A 25 -1.36 8.36 11.28
CA MET A 25 -1.70 6.99 11.66
C MET A 25 -2.73 6.38 10.71
N ILE A 26 -3.73 7.17 10.30
CA ILE A 26 -4.74 6.72 9.33
C ILE A 26 -4.08 6.42 7.97
N GLU A 27 -3.16 7.29 7.53
CA GLU A 27 -2.42 7.08 6.27
C GLU A 27 -1.60 5.78 6.31
N ILE A 28 -0.84 5.57 7.38
CA ILE A 28 -0.03 4.36 7.54
C ILE A 28 -0.94 3.13 7.57
N GLY A 29 -2.06 3.20 8.30
CA GLY A 29 -3.03 2.12 8.34
C GLY A 29 -3.59 1.80 6.96
N ASN A 30 -3.86 2.84 6.16
CA ASN A 30 -4.33 2.66 4.80
C ASN A 30 -3.26 1.99 3.92
N ILE A 31 -1.99 2.39 4.05
CA ILE A 31 -0.90 1.78 3.30
C ILE A 31 -0.78 0.29 3.63
N VAL A 32 -0.80 -0.05 4.92
CA VAL A 32 -0.75 -1.45 5.37
C VAL A 32 -1.94 -2.24 4.84
N PHE A 33 -3.13 -1.65 4.90
CA PHE A 33 -4.35 -2.27 4.40
C PHE A 33 -4.28 -2.53 2.90
N GLN A 34 -3.79 -1.55 2.12
CA GLN A 34 -3.63 -1.70 0.68
C GLN A 34 -2.61 -2.78 0.33
N LYS A 35 -1.52 -2.86 1.09
CA LYS A 35 -0.52 -3.91 0.91
C LYS A 35 -1.13 -5.29 1.20
N TYR A 36 -1.90 -5.40 2.27
CA TYR A 36 -2.61 -6.63 2.59
C TYR A 36 -3.56 -7.04 1.46
N LYS A 37 -4.34 -6.09 0.94
CA LYS A 37 -5.24 -6.36 -0.20
C LYS A 37 -4.46 -6.81 -1.43
N LEU A 38 -3.31 -6.18 -1.69
CA LEU A 38 -2.46 -6.56 -2.81
C LEU A 38 -2.00 -8.02 -2.67
N GLU A 39 -1.61 -8.43 -1.46
CA GLU A 39 -1.20 -9.80 -1.19
C GLU A 39 -2.34 -10.81 -1.42
N THR A 40 -3.59 -10.41 -1.22
CA THR A 40 -4.73 -11.31 -1.47
C THR A 40 -4.94 -11.61 -2.95
N HIS A 41 -4.34 -10.83 -3.85
CA HIS A 41 -4.41 -11.07 -5.29
C HIS A 41 -3.34 -12.04 -5.80
N ILE A 42 -2.37 -12.41 -4.96
CA ILE A 42 -1.26 -13.28 -5.37
C ILE A 42 -1.77 -14.64 -5.82
N ASP A 43 -2.58 -15.32 -5.00
CA ASP A 43 -3.07 -16.65 -5.33
C ASP A 43 -3.94 -16.68 -6.59
N PRO A 44 -4.91 -15.75 -6.79
CA PRO A 44 -5.65 -15.69 -8.05
C PRO A 44 -4.77 -15.46 -9.27
N ILE A 45 -3.74 -14.63 -9.17
CA ILE A 45 -2.84 -14.34 -10.28
C ILE A 45 -1.99 -15.56 -10.62
N ILE A 46 -1.50 -16.29 -9.62
CA ILE A 46 -0.74 -17.52 -9.85
C ILE A 46 -1.61 -18.54 -10.57
N GLU A 47 -2.85 -18.69 -10.14
CA GLU A 47 -3.81 -19.58 -10.76
C GLU A 47 -4.06 -19.22 -12.23
N LEU A 48 -4.25 -17.93 -12.52
CA LEU A 48 -4.41 -17.45 -13.90
C LEU A 48 -3.14 -17.67 -14.72
N TYR A 49 -1.97 -17.49 -14.12
CA TYR A 49 -0.70 -17.68 -14.81
C TYR A 49 -0.55 -19.12 -15.30
N GLU A 50 -0.99 -20.08 -14.51
CA GLU A 50 -0.92 -21.50 -14.86
C GLU A 50 -2.01 -21.91 -15.86
N ASP A 51 -3.23 -21.42 -15.68
CA ASP A 51 -4.40 -21.86 -16.44
C ASP A 51 -4.78 -20.94 -17.61
N GLU A 52 -4.89 -19.64 -17.34
CA GLU A 52 -5.40 -18.67 -18.32
C GLU A 52 -4.60 -17.35 -18.26
N PRO A 53 -3.32 -17.37 -18.71
CA PRO A 53 -2.46 -16.19 -18.59
C PRO A 53 -2.98 -14.95 -19.33
N GLU A 54 -3.79 -15.13 -20.36
CA GLU A 54 -4.36 -14.02 -21.11
C GLU A 54 -5.36 -13.17 -20.31
N LEU A 55 -5.88 -13.72 -19.20
CA LEU A 55 -6.82 -12.99 -18.33
C LEU A 55 -6.13 -12.14 -17.28
N ILE A 56 -4.81 -12.25 -17.13
CA ILE A 56 -4.06 -11.51 -16.12
C ILE A 56 -4.21 -10.00 -16.34
N SER A 57 -4.06 -9.52 -17.58
CA SER A 57 -4.16 -8.09 -17.86
C SER A 57 -5.54 -7.52 -17.54
N THR A 58 -6.60 -8.30 -17.79
CA THR A 58 -7.96 -7.91 -17.44
C THR A 58 -8.14 -7.85 -15.94
N TYR A 59 -7.61 -8.82 -15.22
CA TYR A 59 -7.67 -8.87 -13.76
C TYR A 59 -6.92 -7.68 -13.13
N GLU A 60 -5.73 -7.35 -13.66
CA GLU A 60 -4.95 -6.20 -13.22
C GLU A 60 -5.71 -4.90 -13.39
N SER A 61 -6.29 -4.68 -14.56
CA SER A 61 -7.06 -3.47 -14.85
C SER A 61 -8.26 -3.34 -13.92
N LYS A 62 -8.95 -4.43 -13.66
CA LYS A 62 -10.14 -4.46 -12.81
C LYS A 62 -9.81 -4.13 -11.36
N ASN A 63 -8.64 -4.55 -10.87
CA ASN A 63 -8.25 -4.42 -9.47
C ASN A 63 -7.21 -3.32 -9.21
N GLY A 64 -6.70 -2.68 -10.26
CA GLY A 64 -5.86 -1.50 -10.15
C GLY A 64 -4.44 -1.76 -9.65
N PHE A 65 -3.81 -2.84 -10.11
CA PHE A 65 -2.41 -3.13 -9.80
C PHE A 65 -1.69 -3.65 -11.03
N SER A 66 -0.36 -3.77 -10.93
CA SER A 66 0.48 -4.35 -11.99
C SER A 66 1.16 -5.60 -11.47
N SER A 67 1.44 -6.55 -12.38
CA SER A 67 2.16 -7.76 -12.02
C SER A 67 3.35 -7.97 -12.95
N GLU A 68 4.41 -8.54 -12.39
CA GLU A 68 5.60 -8.95 -13.14
C GLU A 68 5.97 -10.37 -12.75
N PHE A 69 6.42 -11.14 -13.73
CA PHE A 69 6.90 -12.51 -13.52
C PHE A 69 8.36 -12.58 -13.91
N SER A 70 9.17 -13.13 -13.00
CA SER A 70 10.58 -13.41 -13.25
C SER A 70 10.78 -14.92 -13.14
N LYS A 71 11.26 -15.55 -14.20
CA LYS A 71 11.44 -16.99 -14.25
C LYS A 71 12.91 -17.35 -14.19
N ASP A 72 13.25 -18.26 -13.29
CA ASP A 72 14.60 -18.81 -13.15
C ASP A 72 14.49 -20.34 -13.02
N GLY A 73 14.70 -21.05 -14.13
CA GLY A 73 14.47 -22.48 -14.19
C GLY A 73 12.98 -22.79 -13.95
N ASN A 74 12.70 -23.57 -12.93
CA ASN A 74 11.31 -23.90 -12.53
C ASN A 74 10.75 -22.97 -11.47
N LEU A 75 11.56 -21.99 -11.03
CA LEU A 75 11.12 -21.00 -10.05
C LEU A 75 10.60 -19.76 -10.75
N VAL A 76 9.41 -19.33 -10.36
CA VAL A 76 8.81 -18.10 -10.85
C VAL A 76 8.58 -17.18 -9.66
N THR A 77 9.07 -15.95 -9.77
CA THR A 77 8.80 -14.92 -8.78
C THR A 77 7.77 -13.97 -9.33
N LEU A 78 6.65 -13.88 -8.63
CA LEU A 78 5.57 -12.95 -8.97
C LEU A 78 5.71 -11.72 -8.08
N THR A 79 5.76 -10.55 -8.70
CA THR A 79 5.75 -9.27 -7.99
C THR A 79 4.51 -8.48 -8.40
N LEU A 80 3.66 -8.19 -7.43
CA LEU A 80 2.51 -7.30 -7.63
C LEU A 80 2.88 -5.92 -7.10
N SER A 81 2.53 -4.88 -7.85
CA SER A 81 2.86 -3.52 -7.47
C SER A 81 1.67 -2.60 -7.67
N LYS A 82 1.60 -1.57 -6.83
CA LYS A 82 0.53 -0.58 -6.86
C LYS A 82 1.06 0.72 -6.27
N ASP A 83 0.62 1.84 -6.84
CA ASP A 83 0.92 3.16 -6.31
C ASP A 83 -0.26 3.66 -5.48
N ILE A 84 0.04 4.20 -4.32
CA ILE A 84 -0.96 4.77 -3.40
C ILE A 84 -0.70 6.26 -3.24
N ARG A 85 -1.72 7.07 -3.45
CA ARG A 85 -1.61 8.51 -3.21
C ARG A 85 -1.89 8.83 -1.76
N LEU A 86 -1.00 9.63 -1.18
CA LEU A 86 -1.15 10.14 0.16
C LEU A 86 -1.97 11.44 0.14
N ILE A 87 -2.86 11.60 1.09
CA ILE A 87 -3.74 12.77 1.17
C ILE A 87 -3.43 13.69 2.35
N THR A 88 -2.68 13.20 3.35
CA THR A 88 -2.37 13.98 4.54
C THR A 88 -1.25 14.98 4.24
N PRO A 89 -1.46 16.30 4.48
CA PRO A 89 -0.41 17.29 4.30
C PRO A 89 0.80 17.00 5.19
N GLY A 90 1.99 17.19 4.65
CA GLY A 90 3.24 16.96 5.37
C GLY A 90 3.77 15.52 5.28
N VAL A 91 2.90 14.52 5.22
CA VAL A 91 3.32 13.12 5.10
C VAL A 91 4.01 12.89 3.75
N THR A 92 3.52 13.54 2.70
CA THR A 92 4.09 13.44 1.36
C THR A 92 5.54 13.93 1.29
N ASN A 93 5.91 14.86 2.16
CA ASN A 93 7.29 15.41 2.20
C ASN A 93 8.28 14.39 2.76
N PHE A 94 7.82 13.46 3.59
CA PHE A 94 8.66 12.44 4.21
C PHE A 94 8.67 11.13 3.42
N LEU A 95 7.50 10.71 2.93
CA LEU A 95 7.33 9.39 2.32
C LEU A 95 7.29 9.44 0.79
N GLY A 96 7.11 10.64 0.22
CA GLY A 96 6.90 10.79 -1.22
C GLY A 96 5.45 10.53 -1.61
N ASN A 97 5.07 10.92 -2.81
CA ASN A 97 3.73 10.76 -3.33
C ASN A 97 3.77 10.58 -4.84
N PRO A 98 3.30 9.47 -5.40
CA PRO A 98 2.65 8.35 -4.70
C PRO A 98 3.65 7.44 -3.99
N ILE A 99 3.16 6.63 -3.05
CA ILE A 99 3.93 5.56 -2.44
C ILE A 99 3.75 4.29 -3.27
N HIS A 100 4.87 3.68 -3.63
CA HIS A 100 4.87 2.42 -4.38
C HIS A 100 4.92 1.26 -3.41
N ILE A 101 3.93 0.36 -3.47
CA ILE A 101 3.91 -0.83 -2.64
C ILE A 101 4.02 -2.08 -3.52
N GLU A 102 4.65 -3.11 -2.98
CA GLU A 102 4.86 -4.37 -3.67
C GLU A 102 4.53 -5.54 -2.77
N ALA A 103 4.04 -6.62 -3.40
CA ALA A 103 3.88 -7.92 -2.76
C ALA A 103 4.53 -8.96 -3.68
N GLU A 104 5.31 -9.86 -3.10
CA GLU A 104 6.13 -10.80 -3.87
C GLU A 104 5.93 -12.21 -3.36
N ARG A 105 5.91 -13.17 -4.29
CA ARG A 105 5.87 -14.60 -3.96
C ARG A 105 6.63 -15.39 -5.01
N THR A 106 7.47 -16.31 -4.55
CA THR A 106 8.17 -17.26 -5.42
C THR A 106 7.47 -18.61 -5.34
N PHE A 107 7.24 -19.20 -6.50
CA PHE A 107 6.58 -20.51 -6.58
C PHE A 107 7.23 -21.36 -7.67
N TYR A 108 7.01 -22.69 -7.58
CA TYR A 108 7.48 -23.63 -8.58
C TYR A 108 6.42 -23.89 -9.64
N ILE A 109 6.87 -24.01 -10.88
CA ILE A 109 6.01 -24.48 -11.96
C ILE A 109 6.50 -25.85 -12.43
N ASP A 110 5.54 -26.74 -12.67
CA ASP A 110 5.81 -28.03 -13.31
C ASP A 110 5.70 -27.87 -14.82
N GLU A 111 6.80 -28.18 -15.50
CA GLU A 111 6.79 -28.27 -16.96
C GLU A 111 6.68 -29.70 -17.43
#